data_2584f8fb420f08c5bc8dff814f996833
#
_entry.id   2584f8fb420f08c5bc8dff814f996833
#
_cell.length_a   1.000
_cell.length_b   1.000
_cell.length_c   1.000
_cell.angle_alpha   90.00
_cell.angle_beta   90.00
_cell.angle_gamma   90.00
#
_symmetry.space_group_name_H-M   'P 1'
#
loop_
_entity.id
_entity.type
_entity.pdbx_description
1 polymer ?
#
loop_
_entity_poly.entity_id
_entity_poly.type
_entity_poly.pdbx_seq_one_letter_code
_entity_poly.pdbx_strand_id
1 'polypeptide(L)'
;MLEEILSLNLFGFFLIFSRLGTAMALLPGFSSRFLPNRMRVSIALALSFVLAPVLIPTLPVRPPTVAGMGILIIGEVLIGAFFGTFARIMMGALQTAGTIIAYVSSMANALIQDPIAEQQSSTIAGFLLTMGVVLVFVVDLHHVMIMATADSYTMFVPGRALPMEDITFVMARKVADSFALGLKLASPFVIVGLTYYIGLGLLGRLMPTLQVFFFGLPFQIGVQIWVLAISVSGILVVFLRSFEEGYRGFILP
;
A
#
# COMPACT_ATOMS: atom_id res chain seq x y z
N MET A 1 -15.73 13.84 -39.87
CA MET A 1 -14.57 14.55 -39.32
C MET A 1 -14.79 14.97 -37.84
N LEU A 2 -15.83 15.78 -37.52
CA LEU A 2 -16.08 16.18 -36.12
C LEU A 2 -16.51 14.99 -35.22
N GLU A 3 -17.39 14.13 -35.69
CA GLU A 3 -17.84 12.91 -34.99
C GLU A 3 -16.70 11.91 -34.79
N GLU A 4 -15.79 11.80 -35.73
CA GLU A 4 -14.61 10.94 -35.69
C GLU A 4 -13.59 11.43 -34.66
N ILE A 5 -13.33 12.74 -34.62
CA ILE A 5 -12.45 13.38 -33.63
C ILE A 5 -13.07 13.26 -32.22
N LEU A 6 -14.40 13.46 -32.10
CA LEU A 6 -15.09 13.31 -30.82
C LEU A 6 -15.06 11.84 -30.31
N SER A 7 -15.28 10.89 -31.20
CA SER A 7 -15.28 9.47 -30.83
C SER A 7 -13.90 8.95 -30.46
N LEU A 8 -12.84 9.44 -31.11
CA LEU A 8 -11.44 9.13 -30.78
C LEU A 8 -11.05 9.72 -29.41
N ASN A 9 -11.42 10.96 -29.16
CA ASN A 9 -11.15 11.60 -27.88
C ASN A 9 -11.93 10.95 -26.73
N LEU A 10 -13.17 10.55 -26.96
CA LEU A 10 -13.99 9.86 -25.95
C LEU A 10 -13.42 8.48 -25.64
N PHE A 11 -13.01 7.72 -26.64
CA PHE A 11 -12.39 6.40 -26.45
C PHE A 11 -11.06 6.51 -25.71
N GLY A 12 -10.20 7.46 -26.09
CA GLY A 12 -8.94 7.73 -25.39
C GLY A 12 -9.17 8.11 -23.94
N PHE A 13 -10.15 8.96 -23.67
CA PHE A 13 -10.54 9.32 -22.32
C PHE A 13 -10.98 8.11 -21.48
N PHE A 14 -11.77 7.18 -22.04
CA PHE A 14 -12.17 5.96 -21.34
C PHE A 14 -10.99 5.03 -21.05
N LEU A 15 -10.01 4.94 -21.94
CA LEU A 15 -8.78 4.17 -21.68
C LEU A 15 -7.99 4.77 -20.50
N ILE A 16 -7.79 6.08 -20.51
CA ILE A 16 -7.09 6.79 -19.43
C ILE A 16 -7.86 6.60 -18.11
N PHE A 17 -9.16 6.78 -18.13
CA PHE A 17 -10.00 6.58 -16.95
C PHE A 17 -9.96 5.12 -16.45
N SER A 18 -9.86 4.14 -17.33
CA SER A 18 -9.76 2.72 -16.94
C SER A 18 -8.47 2.46 -16.15
N ARG A 19 -7.32 2.98 -16.58
CA ARG A 19 -6.04 2.82 -15.85
C ARG A 19 -6.02 3.62 -14.55
N LEU A 20 -6.27 4.92 -14.62
CA LEU A 20 -6.24 5.81 -13.46
C LEU A 20 -7.33 5.47 -12.45
N GLY A 21 -8.55 5.18 -12.92
CA GLY A 21 -9.67 4.82 -12.06
C GLY A 21 -9.41 3.55 -11.28
N THR A 22 -8.83 2.52 -11.92
CA THR A 22 -8.46 1.27 -11.25
C THR A 22 -7.31 1.49 -10.28
N ALA A 23 -6.28 2.26 -10.65
CA ALA A 23 -5.20 2.61 -9.75
C ALA A 23 -5.73 3.34 -8.51
N MET A 24 -6.56 4.39 -8.69
CA MET A 24 -7.17 5.16 -7.60
C MET A 24 -8.10 4.32 -6.71
N ALA A 25 -8.78 3.32 -7.27
CA ALA A 25 -9.60 2.39 -6.50
C ALA A 25 -8.79 1.52 -5.54
N LEU A 26 -7.50 1.30 -5.82
CA LEU A 26 -6.61 0.43 -5.05
C LEU A 26 -5.55 1.18 -4.25
N LEU A 27 -5.17 2.40 -4.64
CA LEU A 27 -4.14 3.19 -3.96
C LEU A 27 -4.51 3.48 -2.50
N PRO A 28 -3.56 3.33 -1.55
CA PRO A 28 -3.80 3.59 -0.13
C PRO A 28 -4.22 5.05 0.09
N GLY A 29 -5.16 5.24 1.02
CA GLY A 29 -5.80 6.52 1.27
C GLY A 29 -7.01 6.79 0.36
N PHE A 30 -6.89 6.57 -0.94
CA PHE A 30 -8.02 6.70 -1.88
C PHE A 30 -8.96 5.50 -1.81
N SER A 31 -8.45 4.29 -1.58
CA SER A 31 -9.24 3.06 -1.45
C SER A 31 -9.91 2.89 -0.09
N SER A 32 -9.61 3.75 0.90
CA SER A 32 -10.12 3.62 2.26
C SER A 32 -11.61 3.90 2.37
N ARG A 33 -12.25 3.37 3.43
CA ARG A 33 -13.67 3.62 3.74
C ARG A 33 -13.99 5.09 4.04
N PHE A 34 -12.98 5.91 4.30
CA PHE A 34 -13.16 7.34 4.55
C PHE A 34 -13.59 8.12 3.31
N LEU A 35 -13.27 7.61 2.09
CA LEU A 35 -13.68 8.21 0.84
C LEU A 35 -14.88 7.45 0.24
N PRO A 36 -16.06 8.07 0.16
CA PRO A 36 -17.20 7.47 -0.51
C PRO A 36 -16.89 7.22 -1.99
N ASN A 37 -17.42 6.13 -2.54
CA ASN A 37 -17.15 5.70 -3.92
C ASN A 37 -17.41 6.82 -4.95
N ARG A 38 -18.43 7.68 -4.71
CA ARG A 38 -18.74 8.81 -5.58
C ARG A 38 -17.57 9.80 -5.69
N MET A 39 -16.97 10.17 -4.57
CA MET A 39 -15.80 11.07 -4.54
C MET A 39 -14.60 10.44 -5.24
N ARG A 40 -14.34 9.16 -5.02
CA ARG A 40 -13.25 8.40 -5.67
C ARG A 40 -13.39 8.43 -7.18
N VAL A 41 -14.59 8.13 -7.70
CA VAL A 41 -14.86 8.17 -9.13
C VAL A 41 -14.74 9.60 -9.67
N SER A 42 -15.23 10.61 -8.94
CA SER A 42 -15.12 12.02 -9.36
C SER A 42 -13.65 12.47 -9.45
N ILE A 43 -12.80 12.09 -8.49
CA ILE A 43 -11.37 12.40 -8.51
C ILE A 43 -10.69 11.70 -9.70
N ALA A 44 -11.00 10.41 -9.92
CA ALA A 44 -10.44 9.66 -11.05
C ALA A 44 -10.85 10.27 -12.40
N LEU A 45 -12.12 10.71 -12.55
CA LEU A 45 -12.60 11.40 -13.74
C LEU A 45 -11.89 12.74 -13.92
N ALA A 46 -11.76 13.54 -12.87
CA ALA A 46 -11.08 14.83 -12.93
C ALA A 46 -9.60 14.69 -13.34
N LEU A 47 -8.87 13.74 -12.73
CA LEU A 47 -7.48 13.45 -13.09
C LEU A 47 -7.38 12.95 -14.54
N SER A 48 -8.27 12.06 -14.95
CA SER A 48 -8.32 11.57 -16.35
C SER A 48 -8.56 12.71 -17.32
N PHE A 49 -9.43 13.66 -16.98
CA PHE A 49 -9.70 14.81 -17.81
C PHE A 49 -8.49 15.74 -17.94
N VAL A 50 -7.79 16.00 -16.83
CA VAL A 50 -6.58 16.85 -16.82
C VAL A 50 -5.44 16.20 -17.61
N LEU A 51 -5.27 14.87 -17.51
CA LEU A 51 -4.19 14.14 -18.22
C LEU A 51 -4.55 13.79 -19.67
N ALA A 52 -5.82 13.84 -20.06
CA ALA A 52 -6.28 13.48 -21.40
C ALA A 52 -5.54 14.25 -22.52
N PRO A 53 -5.35 15.58 -22.48
CA PRO A 53 -4.65 16.29 -23.55
C PRO A 53 -3.22 15.84 -23.77
N VAL A 54 -2.55 15.37 -22.71
CA VAL A 54 -1.15 14.92 -22.74
C VAL A 54 -1.04 13.46 -23.21
N LEU A 55 -1.98 12.62 -22.79
CA LEU A 55 -1.91 11.17 -23.00
C LEU A 55 -2.63 10.69 -24.29
N ILE A 56 -3.69 11.35 -24.73
CA ILE A 56 -4.44 10.96 -25.94
C ILE A 56 -3.53 10.80 -27.17
N PRO A 57 -2.54 11.67 -27.43
CA PRO A 57 -1.66 11.50 -28.59
C PRO A 57 -0.78 10.24 -28.55
N THR A 58 -0.58 9.65 -27.38
CA THR A 58 0.21 8.42 -27.19
C THR A 58 -0.61 7.14 -27.29
N LEU A 59 -1.95 7.25 -27.34
CA LEU A 59 -2.85 6.11 -27.36
C LEU A 59 -3.02 5.51 -28.77
N PRO A 60 -3.29 4.21 -28.87
CA PRO A 60 -3.55 3.56 -30.14
C PRO A 60 -4.87 4.04 -30.76
N VAL A 61 -4.93 3.94 -32.07
CA VAL A 61 -6.18 4.19 -32.83
C VAL A 61 -7.27 3.24 -32.33
N ARG A 62 -8.50 3.71 -32.28
CA ARG A 62 -9.66 2.92 -31.86
C ARG A 62 -9.78 1.66 -32.72
N PRO A 63 -9.81 0.46 -32.11
CA PRO A 63 -10.05 -0.78 -32.86
C PRO A 63 -11.44 -0.80 -33.49
N PRO A 64 -11.61 -1.38 -34.69
CA PRO A 64 -12.91 -1.47 -35.36
C PRO A 64 -13.86 -2.47 -34.69
N THR A 65 -13.32 -3.38 -33.85
CA THR A 65 -14.10 -4.46 -33.22
C THR A 65 -14.33 -4.17 -31.74
N VAL A 66 -15.52 -4.52 -31.25
CA VAL A 66 -15.86 -4.41 -29.82
C VAL A 66 -14.93 -5.25 -28.95
N ALA A 67 -14.56 -6.45 -29.45
CA ALA A 67 -13.62 -7.34 -28.76
C ALA A 67 -12.24 -6.68 -28.61
N GLY A 68 -11.73 -6.01 -29.65
CA GLY A 68 -10.47 -5.27 -29.58
C GLY A 68 -10.49 -4.12 -28.57
N MET A 69 -11.60 -3.38 -28.50
CA MET A 69 -11.78 -2.34 -27.48
C MET A 69 -11.77 -2.93 -26.06
N GLY A 70 -12.46 -4.07 -25.86
CA GLY A 70 -12.50 -4.76 -24.57
C GLY A 70 -11.12 -5.23 -24.12
N ILE A 71 -10.31 -5.78 -25.02
CA ILE A 71 -8.93 -6.21 -24.73
C ILE A 71 -8.07 -5.02 -24.28
N LEU A 72 -8.18 -3.86 -24.94
CA LEU A 72 -7.45 -2.65 -24.56
C LEU A 72 -7.87 -2.18 -23.16
N ILE A 73 -9.16 -2.10 -22.88
CA ILE A 73 -9.67 -1.68 -21.56
C ILE A 73 -9.20 -2.64 -20.47
N ILE A 74 -9.23 -3.96 -20.70
CA ILE A 74 -8.73 -4.96 -19.74
C ILE A 74 -7.24 -4.75 -19.48
N GLY A 75 -6.44 -4.50 -20.53
CA GLY A 75 -5.03 -4.18 -20.38
C GLY A 75 -4.78 -2.96 -19.48
N GLU A 76 -5.54 -1.88 -19.70
CA GLU A 76 -5.47 -0.66 -18.90
C GLU A 76 -5.86 -0.89 -17.42
N VAL A 77 -6.92 -1.65 -17.20
CA VAL A 77 -7.37 -2.06 -15.86
C VAL A 77 -6.29 -2.88 -15.15
N LEU A 78 -5.63 -3.82 -15.85
CA LEU A 78 -4.56 -4.63 -15.27
C LEU A 78 -3.35 -3.78 -14.86
N ILE A 79 -2.95 -2.81 -15.69
CA ILE A 79 -1.84 -1.91 -15.36
C ILE A 79 -2.21 -1.01 -14.18
N GLY A 80 -3.42 -0.43 -14.18
CA GLY A 80 -3.92 0.34 -13.04
C GLY A 80 -3.97 -0.48 -11.75
N ALA A 81 -4.41 -1.75 -11.85
CA ALA A 81 -4.41 -2.68 -10.72
C ALA A 81 -2.99 -3.02 -10.24
N PHE A 82 -2.03 -3.14 -11.16
CA PHE A 82 -0.61 -3.34 -10.81
C PHE A 82 -0.10 -2.20 -9.91
N PHE A 83 -0.22 -0.93 -10.32
CA PHE A 83 0.25 0.21 -9.54
C PHE A 83 -0.46 0.36 -8.20
N GLY A 84 -1.79 0.18 -8.19
CA GLY A 84 -2.56 0.25 -6.94
C GLY A 84 -2.22 -0.87 -5.97
N THR A 85 -2.07 -2.11 -6.46
CA THR A 85 -1.69 -3.26 -5.62
C THR A 85 -0.25 -3.17 -5.15
N PHE A 86 0.66 -2.64 -5.98
CA PHE A 86 2.04 -2.39 -5.60
C PHE A 86 2.13 -1.47 -4.36
N ALA A 87 1.39 -0.36 -4.35
CA ALA A 87 1.30 0.51 -3.18
C ALA A 87 0.73 -0.21 -1.94
N ARG A 88 -0.32 -1.03 -2.12
CA ARG A 88 -0.92 -1.81 -1.01
C ARG A 88 0.05 -2.82 -0.42
N ILE A 89 0.84 -3.50 -1.25
CA ILE A 89 1.89 -4.43 -0.80
C ILE A 89 2.91 -3.68 0.05
N MET A 90 3.34 -2.49 -0.36
CA MET A 90 4.28 -1.70 0.42
C MET A 90 3.70 -1.26 1.77
N MET A 91 2.42 -0.86 1.81
CA MET A 91 1.71 -0.58 3.08
C MET A 91 1.62 -1.83 3.97
N GLY A 92 1.60 -3.02 3.37
CA GLY A 92 1.63 -4.30 4.07
C GLY A 92 2.81 -4.47 5.02
N ALA A 93 3.94 -3.77 4.77
CA ALA A 93 5.08 -3.77 5.69
C ALA A 93 4.71 -3.22 7.08
N LEU A 94 3.94 -2.14 7.14
CA LEU A 94 3.45 -1.57 8.40
C LEU A 94 2.46 -2.50 9.10
N GLN A 95 1.59 -3.16 8.33
CA GLN A 95 0.66 -4.14 8.86
C GLN A 95 1.39 -5.34 9.46
N THR A 96 2.39 -5.88 8.76
CA THR A 96 3.24 -6.97 9.24
C THR A 96 3.99 -6.56 10.50
N ALA A 97 4.63 -5.38 10.49
CA ALA A 97 5.33 -4.85 11.65
C ALA A 97 4.39 -4.72 12.86
N GLY A 98 3.24 -4.08 12.68
CA GLY A 98 2.27 -3.88 13.74
C GLY A 98 1.70 -5.17 14.30
N THR A 99 1.48 -6.17 13.44
CA THR A 99 1.04 -7.50 13.86
C THR A 99 2.10 -8.22 14.69
N ILE A 100 3.38 -8.21 14.25
CA ILE A 100 4.50 -8.80 15.02
C ILE A 100 4.65 -8.10 16.37
N ILE A 101 4.61 -6.76 16.38
CA ILE A 101 4.67 -5.97 17.62
C ILE A 101 3.53 -6.37 18.56
N ALA A 102 2.31 -6.49 18.08
CA ALA A 102 1.16 -6.85 18.89
C ALA A 102 1.30 -8.25 19.51
N TYR A 103 1.80 -9.22 18.75
CA TYR A 103 2.05 -10.57 19.28
C TYR A 103 3.11 -10.56 20.37
N VAL A 104 4.24 -9.89 20.13
CA VAL A 104 5.34 -9.83 21.10
C VAL A 104 4.96 -9.01 22.33
N SER A 105 4.05 -8.03 22.19
CA SER A 105 3.55 -7.18 23.27
C SER A 105 2.41 -7.80 24.08
N SER A 106 1.96 -9.02 23.76
CA SER A 106 0.73 -9.63 24.32
C SER A 106 -0.54 -8.83 24.09
N MET A 107 -0.56 -7.95 23.08
CA MET A 107 -1.69 -7.11 22.69
C MET A 107 -2.47 -7.66 21.49
N ALA A 108 -2.14 -8.88 21.03
CA ALA A 108 -2.77 -9.47 19.83
C ALA A 108 -4.26 -9.79 20.00
N ASN A 109 -4.75 -9.91 21.23
CA ASN A 109 -6.15 -10.22 21.51
C ASN A 109 -7.11 -9.04 21.28
N ALA A 110 -6.59 -7.82 21.15
CA ALA A 110 -7.38 -6.64 20.82
C ALA A 110 -7.50 -6.50 19.28
N LEU A 111 -8.29 -7.39 18.66
CA LEU A 111 -8.60 -7.32 17.23
C LEU A 111 -9.64 -6.24 16.97
N ILE A 112 -9.27 -5.25 16.18
CA ILE A 112 -10.16 -4.17 15.74
C ILE A 112 -10.32 -4.28 14.23
N GLN A 113 -11.49 -3.92 13.71
CA GLN A 113 -11.70 -3.81 12.28
C GLN A 113 -10.93 -2.61 11.74
N ASP A 114 -9.91 -2.87 10.92
CA ASP A 114 -9.08 -1.83 10.31
C ASP A 114 -9.85 -1.15 9.15
N PRO A 115 -10.10 0.16 9.23
CA PRO A 115 -10.82 0.88 8.18
C PRO A 115 -10.02 1.04 6.89
N ILE A 116 -8.69 0.81 6.92
CA ILE A 116 -7.81 0.94 5.75
C ILE A 116 -7.61 -0.41 5.07
N ALA A 117 -7.29 -1.45 5.85
CA ALA A 117 -7.06 -2.79 5.33
C ALA A 117 -8.37 -3.59 5.12
N GLU A 118 -9.51 -3.08 5.61
CA GLU A 118 -10.82 -3.75 5.57
C GLU A 118 -10.84 -5.16 6.21
N GLN A 119 -9.88 -5.42 7.08
CA GLN A 119 -9.66 -6.70 7.75
C GLN A 119 -9.60 -6.51 9.26
N GLN A 120 -9.76 -7.60 10.00
CA GLN A 120 -9.48 -7.59 11.42
C GLN A 120 -7.96 -7.54 11.61
N SER A 121 -7.48 -6.48 12.24
CA SER A 121 -6.06 -6.29 12.54
C SER A 121 -5.86 -5.98 14.02
N SER A 122 -4.62 -6.09 14.49
CA SER A 122 -4.29 -5.64 15.83
C SER A 122 -4.37 -4.10 15.93
N THR A 123 -4.68 -3.58 17.11
CA THR A 123 -4.71 -2.13 17.37
C THR A 123 -3.43 -1.42 16.93
N ILE A 124 -2.27 -2.06 17.15
CA ILE A 124 -0.96 -1.50 16.76
C ILE A 124 -0.81 -1.46 15.24
N ALA A 125 -1.24 -2.52 14.54
CA ALA A 125 -1.18 -2.55 13.08
C ALA A 125 -2.08 -1.47 12.47
N GLY A 126 -3.31 -1.33 12.97
CA GLY A 126 -4.22 -0.27 12.53
C GLY A 126 -3.66 1.14 12.78
N PHE A 127 -3.04 1.36 13.94
CA PHE A 127 -2.37 2.62 14.26
C PHE A 127 -1.23 2.92 13.29
N LEU A 128 -0.32 1.98 13.04
CA LEU A 128 0.82 2.17 12.13
C LEU A 128 0.35 2.38 10.68
N LEU A 129 -0.66 1.64 10.22
CA LEU A 129 -1.25 1.81 8.89
C LEU A 129 -1.87 3.19 8.74
N THR A 130 -2.67 3.63 9.71
CA THR A 130 -3.31 4.95 9.68
C THR A 130 -2.26 6.06 9.64
N MET A 131 -1.24 5.98 10.50
CA MET A 131 -0.12 6.93 10.50
C MET A 131 0.65 6.89 9.17
N GLY A 132 0.91 5.70 8.61
CA GLY A 132 1.56 5.54 7.32
C GLY A 132 0.80 6.22 6.19
N VAL A 133 -0.52 6.03 6.11
CA VAL A 133 -1.36 6.69 5.11
C VAL A 133 -1.34 8.21 5.29
N VAL A 134 -1.54 8.71 6.51
CA VAL A 134 -1.51 10.16 6.79
C VAL A 134 -0.18 10.76 6.35
N LEU A 135 0.94 10.12 6.70
CA LEU A 135 2.26 10.62 6.34
C LEU A 135 2.54 10.55 4.83
N VAL A 136 2.08 9.54 4.12
CA VAL A 136 2.17 9.48 2.65
C VAL A 136 1.50 10.70 2.01
N PHE A 137 0.39 11.18 2.58
CA PHE A 137 -0.27 12.41 2.12
C PHE A 137 0.44 13.69 2.57
N VAL A 138 0.94 13.75 3.79
CA VAL A 138 1.63 14.93 4.34
C VAL A 138 2.97 15.20 3.65
N VAL A 139 3.66 14.13 3.22
CA VAL A 139 4.96 14.22 2.51
C VAL A 139 4.79 14.21 0.98
N ASP A 140 3.56 14.40 0.48
CA ASP A 140 3.22 14.46 -0.94
C ASP A 140 3.57 13.21 -1.78
N LEU A 141 3.84 12.06 -1.15
CA LEU A 141 4.10 10.80 -1.86
C LEU A 141 2.89 10.30 -2.67
N HIS A 142 1.69 10.78 -2.37
CA HIS A 142 0.51 10.53 -3.19
C HIS A 142 0.63 11.11 -4.60
N HIS A 143 1.32 12.24 -4.79
CA HIS A 143 1.64 12.77 -6.12
C HIS A 143 2.59 11.83 -6.88
N VAL A 144 3.58 11.28 -6.19
CA VAL A 144 4.53 10.29 -6.74
C VAL A 144 3.79 9.06 -7.28
N MET A 145 2.79 8.55 -6.55
CA MET A 145 1.97 7.42 -7.01
C MET A 145 1.15 7.76 -8.27
N ILE A 146 0.56 8.95 -8.32
CA ILE A 146 -0.23 9.41 -9.47
C ILE A 146 0.69 9.63 -10.68
N MET A 147 1.85 10.29 -10.49
CA MET A 147 2.85 10.51 -11.54
C MET A 147 3.37 9.20 -12.10
N ALA A 148 3.74 8.24 -11.26
CA ALA A 148 4.18 6.91 -11.71
C ALA A 148 3.11 6.19 -12.54
N THR A 149 1.83 6.36 -12.19
CA THR A 149 0.72 5.81 -12.98
C THR A 149 0.57 6.53 -14.33
N ALA A 150 0.80 7.84 -14.39
CA ALA A 150 0.79 8.62 -15.63
C ALA A 150 2.01 8.28 -16.50
N ASP A 151 3.21 8.24 -15.92
CA ASP A 151 4.45 7.90 -16.65
C ASP A 151 4.45 6.45 -17.15
N SER A 152 3.64 5.58 -16.56
CA SER A 152 3.49 4.20 -16.97
C SER A 152 3.01 4.01 -18.43
N TYR A 153 2.45 5.05 -19.06
CA TYR A 153 2.08 5.00 -20.48
C TYR A 153 3.29 4.87 -21.40
N THR A 154 4.48 5.28 -20.96
CA THR A 154 5.73 5.09 -21.70
C THR A 154 6.29 3.68 -21.54
N MET A 155 6.16 3.08 -20.35
CA MET A 155 6.63 1.72 -20.05
C MET A 155 5.66 0.66 -20.59
N PHE A 156 4.37 0.86 -20.35
CA PHE A 156 3.27 -0.04 -20.74
C PHE A 156 2.40 0.64 -21.79
N VAL A 157 2.90 0.63 -23.02
CA VAL A 157 2.18 1.24 -24.17
C VAL A 157 0.88 0.49 -24.42
N PRO A 158 -0.29 1.18 -24.43
CA PRO A 158 -1.57 0.55 -24.70
C PRO A 158 -1.59 -0.20 -26.03
N GLY A 159 -2.17 -1.39 -26.04
CA GLY A 159 -2.27 -2.24 -27.24
C GLY A 159 -1.06 -3.13 -27.49
N ARG A 160 0.03 -3.01 -26.72
CA ARG A 160 1.11 -4.01 -26.73
C ARG A 160 0.82 -5.14 -25.77
N ALA A 161 1.38 -6.32 -26.03
CA ALA A 161 1.32 -7.43 -25.10
C ALA A 161 1.97 -7.04 -23.76
N LEU A 162 1.26 -7.29 -22.66
CA LEU A 162 1.78 -7.02 -21.34
C LEU A 162 2.88 -8.03 -20.96
N PRO A 163 4.01 -7.59 -20.42
CA PRO A 163 5.06 -8.48 -19.94
C PRO A 163 4.63 -9.10 -18.59
N MET A 164 3.71 -10.06 -18.65
CA MET A 164 3.09 -10.66 -17.45
C MET A 164 4.11 -11.34 -16.54
N GLU A 165 5.17 -11.89 -17.12
CA GLU A 165 6.27 -12.52 -16.37
C GLU A 165 7.00 -11.49 -15.51
N ASP A 166 7.40 -10.36 -16.10
CA ASP A 166 8.08 -9.28 -15.39
C ASP A 166 7.18 -8.65 -14.31
N ILE A 167 5.90 -8.41 -14.64
CA ILE A 167 4.90 -7.88 -13.71
C ILE A 167 4.79 -8.81 -12.49
N THR A 168 4.64 -10.12 -12.74
CA THR A 168 4.50 -11.12 -11.67
C THR A 168 5.77 -11.21 -10.83
N PHE A 169 6.94 -11.19 -11.47
CA PHE A 169 8.23 -11.23 -10.78
C PHE A 169 8.43 -9.99 -9.87
N VAL A 170 8.15 -8.80 -10.39
CA VAL A 170 8.26 -7.55 -9.62
C VAL A 170 7.31 -7.57 -8.42
N MET A 171 6.07 -8.03 -8.62
CA MET A 171 5.08 -8.13 -7.54
C MET A 171 5.51 -9.13 -6.46
N ALA A 172 5.96 -10.34 -6.86
CA ALA A 172 6.42 -11.35 -5.92
C ALA A 172 7.62 -10.87 -5.10
N ARG A 173 8.59 -10.23 -5.77
CA ARG A 173 9.74 -9.64 -5.10
C ARG A 173 9.32 -8.52 -4.12
N LYS A 174 8.38 -7.67 -4.52
CA LYS A 174 7.90 -6.59 -3.65
C LYS A 174 7.16 -7.12 -2.41
N VAL A 175 6.44 -8.24 -2.52
CA VAL A 175 5.84 -8.93 -1.35
C VAL A 175 6.94 -9.39 -0.39
N ALA A 176 8.00 -10.02 -0.90
CA ALA A 176 9.13 -10.45 -0.08
C ALA A 176 9.84 -9.27 0.61
N ASP A 177 10.09 -8.18 -0.15
CA ASP A 177 10.70 -6.96 0.37
C ASP A 177 9.83 -6.30 1.46
N SER A 178 8.52 -6.27 1.26
CA SER A 178 7.55 -5.73 2.22
C SER A 178 7.55 -6.52 3.52
N PHE A 179 7.58 -7.85 3.44
CA PHE A 179 7.68 -8.71 4.61
C PHE A 179 9.00 -8.52 5.36
N ALA A 180 10.13 -8.48 4.63
CA ALA A 180 11.45 -8.24 5.20
C ALA A 180 11.53 -6.86 5.88
N LEU A 181 10.95 -5.82 5.27
CA LEU A 181 10.85 -4.50 5.85
C LEU A 181 10.01 -4.54 7.13
N GLY A 182 8.84 -5.19 7.10
CA GLY A 182 7.97 -5.33 8.28
C GLY A 182 8.69 -5.98 9.47
N LEU A 183 9.48 -7.03 9.22
CA LEU A 183 10.30 -7.67 10.24
C LEU A 183 11.41 -6.74 10.78
N LYS A 184 12.07 -5.99 9.89
CA LYS A 184 13.08 -5.00 10.30
C LYS A 184 12.48 -3.91 11.19
N LEU A 185 11.29 -3.40 10.84
CA LEU A 185 10.60 -2.38 11.62
C LEU A 185 10.15 -2.91 13.00
N ALA A 186 9.79 -4.19 13.09
CA ALA A 186 9.41 -4.84 14.35
C ALA A 186 10.62 -5.30 15.21
N SER A 187 11.83 -5.32 14.65
CA SER A 187 13.00 -5.91 15.30
C SER A 187 13.30 -5.40 16.71
N PRO A 188 13.22 -4.09 17.06
CA PRO A 188 13.47 -3.64 18.42
C PRO A 188 12.48 -4.24 19.43
N PHE A 189 11.22 -4.43 19.02
CA PHE A 189 10.20 -5.02 19.89
C PHE A 189 10.45 -6.51 20.11
N VAL A 190 10.87 -7.22 19.07
CA VAL A 190 11.23 -8.64 19.15
C VAL A 190 12.39 -8.84 20.12
N ILE A 191 13.43 -8.01 20.03
CA ILE A 191 14.60 -8.09 20.93
C ILE A 191 14.18 -7.84 22.39
N VAL A 192 13.44 -6.76 22.64
CA VAL A 192 12.97 -6.43 23.99
C VAL A 192 12.03 -7.51 24.52
N GLY A 193 11.11 -8.00 23.69
CA GLY A 193 10.15 -9.05 24.07
C GLY A 193 10.83 -10.36 24.40
N LEU A 194 11.79 -10.82 23.56
CA LEU A 194 12.55 -12.06 23.85
C LEU A 194 13.36 -11.92 25.16
N THR A 195 14.04 -10.79 25.36
CA THR A 195 14.79 -10.52 26.60
C THR A 195 13.86 -10.58 27.82
N TYR A 196 12.67 -10.00 27.68
CA TYR A 196 11.65 -10.02 28.72
C TYR A 196 11.16 -11.43 29.02
N TYR A 197 10.85 -12.26 28.01
CA TYR A 197 10.41 -13.65 28.21
C TYR A 197 11.48 -14.51 28.84
N ILE A 198 12.77 -14.33 28.48
CA ILE A 198 13.90 -14.99 29.15
C ILE A 198 13.94 -14.60 30.64
N GLY A 199 13.80 -13.31 30.94
CA GLY A 199 13.74 -12.81 32.32
C GLY A 199 12.58 -13.41 33.12
N LEU A 200 11.37 -13.46 32.55
CA LEU A 200 10.22 -14.10 33.17
C LEU A 200 10.43 -15.60 33.41
N GLY A 201 11.04 -16.30 32.47
CA GLY A 201 11.36 -17.74 32.61
C GLY A 201 12.33 -18.00 33.76
N LEU A 202 13.36 -17.15 33.92
CA LEU A 202 14.31 -17.25 35.02
C LEU A 202 13.64 -16.94 36.36
N LEU A 203 12.83 -15.89 36.43
CA LEU A 203 12.08 -15.54 37.66
C LEU A 203 11.12 -16.67 38.08
N GLY A 204 10.39 -17.25 37.12
CA GLY A 204 9.49 -18.38 37.40
C GLY A 204 10.22 -19.61 37.93
N ARG A 205 11.47 -19.80 37.52
CA ARG A 205 12.32 -20.90 38.05
C ARG A 205 12.85 -20.61 39.46
N LEU A 206 13.20 -19.34 39.75
CA LEU A 206 13.76 -18.95 41.02
C LEU A 206 12.71 -18.79 42.12
N MET A 207 11.48 -18.38 41.75
CA MET A 207 10.39 -18.08 42.69
C MET A 207 9.08 -18.78 42.22
N PRO A 208 9.01 -20.11 42.31
CA PRO A 208 7.88 -20.89 41.78
C PRO A 208 6.55 -20.62 42.51
N THR A 209 6.59 -20.06 43.72
CA THR A 209 5.39 -19.72 44.51
C THR A 209 4.73 -18.40 44.06
N LEU A 210 5.45 -17.54 43.34
CA LEU A 210 4.89 -16.31 42.80
C LEU A 210 4.24 -16.57 41.44
N GLN A 211 3.03 -16.06 41.26
CA GLN A 211 2.35 -16.05 39.96
C GLN A 211 2.98 -14.98 39.06
N VAL A 212 4.27 -15.22 38.66
CA VAL A 212 5.10 -14.26 37.91
C VAL A 212 4.38 -13.76 36.65
N PHE A 213 3.62 -14.63 35.99
CA PHE A 213 2.87 -14.26 34.78
C PHE A 213 1.76 -13.24 35.01
N PHE A 214 1.15 -13.27 36.20
CA PHE A 214 0.05 -12.34 36.49
C PHE A 214 0.51 -10.88 36.60
N PHE A 215 1.68 -10.65 37.17
CA PHE A 215 2.29 -9.33 37.25
C PHE A 215 3.13 -9.00 36.01
N GLY A 216 3.64 -10.03 35.34
CA GLY A 216 4.48 -9.88 34.16
C GLY A 216 3.74 -9.27 32.96
N LEU A 217 2.53 -9.71 32.64
CA LEU A 217 1.79 -9.24 31.47
C LEU A 217 1.55 -7.72 31.44
N PRO A 218 1.03 -7.06 32.51
CA PRO A 218 0.86 -5.61 32.50
C PRO A 218 2.18 -4.84 32.35
N PHE A 219 3.24 -5.33 32.99
CA PHE A 219 4.57 -4.72 32.89
C PHE A 219 5.14 -4.83 31.47
N GLN A 220 4.99 -5.99 30.83
CA GLN A 220 5.40 -6.21 29.44
C GLN A 220 4.72 -5.23 28.50
N ILE A 221 3.39 -5.08 28.61
CA ILE A 221 2.63 -4.14 27.80
C ILE A 221 3.15 -2.72 27.99
N GLY A 222 3.39 -2.29 29.24
CA GLY A 222 3.93 -0.97 29.55
C GLY A 222 5.29 -0.71 28.91
N VAL A 223 6.22 -1.67 29.03
CA VAL A 223 7.57 -1.58 28.40
C VAL A 223 7.45 -1.50 26.90
N GLN A 224 6.62 -2.31 26.27
CA GLN A 224 6.45 -2.32 24.81
C GLN A 224 5.80 -1.04 24.27
N ILE A 225 4.84 -0.45 25.01
CA ILE A 225 4.27 0.86 24.67
C ILE A 225 5.35 1.96 24.76
N TRP A 226 6.21 1.90 25.77
CA TRP A 226 7.31 2.84 25.90
C TRP A 226 8.32 2.72 24.75
N VAL A 227 8.68 1.49 24.36
CA VAL A 227 9.50 1.22 23.17
C VAL A 227 8.83 1.78 21.91
N LEU A 228 7.49 1.60 21.77
CA LEU A 228 6.74 2.16 20.65
C LEU A 228 6.83 3.68 20.62
N ALA A 229 6.63 4.34 21.74
CA ALA A 229 6.68 5.80 21.83
C ALA A 229 8.03 6.38 21.37
N ILE A 230 9.13 5.69 21.66
CA ILE A 230 10.48 6.11 21.25
C ILE A 230 10.76 5.77 19.78
N SER A 231 10.31 4.61 19.30
CA SER A 231 10.71 4.08 17.99
C SER A 231 9.74 4.43 16.86
N VAL A 232 8.51 4.88 17.14
CA VAL A 232 7.49 5.10 16.10
C VAL A 232 7.92 6.09 15.02
N SER A 233 8.61 7.15 15.37
CA SER A 233 9.12 8.13 14.40
C SER A 233 10.16 7.49 13.46
N GLY A 234 11.09 6.70 14.01
CA GLY A 234 12.08 5.96 13.21
C GLY A 234 11.44 4.93 12.27
N ILE A 235 10.45 4.18 12.77
CA ILE A 235 9.68 3.21 11.98
C ILE A 235 9.04 3.89 10.77
N LEU A 236 8.37 5.02 10.99
CA LEU A 236 7.65 5.75 9.95
C LEU A 236 8.60 6.40 8.93
N VAL A 237 9.72 6.97 9.37
CA VAL A 237 10.73 7.54 8.46
C VAL A 237 11.36 6.46 7.57
N VAL A 238 11.74 5.31 8.14
CA VAL A 238 12.31 4.19 7.37
C VAL A 238 11.27 3.66 6.36
N PHE A 239 10.01 3.53 6.78
CA PHE A 239 8.93 3.14 5.90
C PHE A 239 8.75 4.12 4.73
N LEU A 240 8.67 5.44 5.00
CA LEU A 240 8.47 6.45 3.95
C LEU A 240 9.60 6.46 2.93
N ARG A 241 10.85 6.34 3.36
CA ARG A 241 12.00 6.21 2.46
C ARG A 241 11.89 4.98 1.56
N SER A 242 11.58 3.83 2.14
CA SER A 242 11.39 2.60 1.37
C SER A 242 10.21 2.70 0.39
N PHE A 243 9.14 3.40 0.79
CA PHE A 243 7.97 3.65 -0.05
C PHE A 243 8.33 4.55 -1.25
N GLU A 244 9.02 5.64 -1.01
CA GLU A 244 9.50 6.55 -2.06
C GLU A 244 10.45 5.84 -3.03
N GLU A 245 11.46 5.13 -2.52
CA GLU A 245 12.41 4.36 -3.33
C GLU A 245 11.71 3.31 -4.20
N GLY A 246 10.65 2.68 -3.67
CA GLY A 246 9.88 1.71 -4.42
C GLY A 246 9.18 2.29 -5.66
N TYR A 247 8.77 3.55 -5.62
CA TYR A 247 8.11 4.23 -6.74
C TYR A 247 9.07 4.96 -7.67
N ARG A 248 10.26 5.34 -7.21
CA ARG A 248 11.25 6.06 -8.04
C ARG A 248 11.61 5.33 -9.33
N GLY A 249 11.60 4.00 -9.33
CA GLY A 249 11.87 3.19 -10.53
C GLY A 249 10.81 3.30 -11.64
N PHE A 250 9.64 3.86 -11.34
CA PHE A 250 8.54 4.04 -12.29
C PHE A 250 8.33 5.48 -12.75
N ILE A 251 9.11 6.42 -12.26
CA ILE A 251 9.05 7.83 -12.64
C ILE A 251 10.17 8.11 -13.62
N LEU A 252 9.82 8.79 -14.70
CA LEU A 252 10.82 9.28 -15.67
C LEU A 252 11.67 10.38 -15.02
N PRO A 253 13.00 10.40 -15.29
CA PRO A 253 13.90 11.41 -14.78
C PRO A 253 13.60 12.81 -15.34
#